data_7d5a963950e185407db73be9b0b7edce
#
_entry.id   7d5a963950e185407db73be9b0b7edce
#
_cell.length_a   1.000
_cell.length_b   1.000
_cell.length_c   1.000
_cell.angle_alpha   90.00
_cell.angle_beta   90.00
_cell.angle_gamma   90.00
#
_symmetry.space_group_name_H-M   'P 1'
#
loop_
_entity.id
_entity.type
_entity.pdbx_description
1 polymer ?
#
loop_
_entity_poly.entity_id
_entity_poly.type
_entity_poly.pdbx_seq_one_letter_code
_entity_poly.pdbx_strand_id
1 'polypeptide(L)'
;MDNSTIESSIGQIRKRNGKVDSFNMDKITNAIYRALAATSKADRGLAEELAQGVVSKLMTQGFSASRQPSVEDIQDMVESTLIENGHSEIAKAYILYRHERRKVRDEKMKVLNTQTLDPVAKHFDLNCLRVLASRYLLRNNKNEITESPSQMFERVAILIAIGDLLYDSTLFTKDGNSKQNTDEAHSYLEKLDSFDYKFKIGDYYLNKYHFRSLINHYITLANKGQMKVGFKDLLTKIAAKQFDNYAEKISEYYELMVSQDFLPNSPTMMNAGGRLGQLSACFVLDMPDDMAGIMKSTSDAALIFKSGGGVGINYSDLRQEGDIVASTSGVASGPVSFMNIINTVTEVVKQGGKR
;
A
#
# COMPACT_ATOMS: atom_id res chain seq x y z
N MET A 1 35.60 29.19 3.48
CA MET A 1 34.36 29.43 4.28
C MET A 1 33.93 28.08 4.83
N ASP A 2 33.56 28.05 6.09
CA ASP A 2 33.09 26.81 6.72
C ASP A 2 31.78 26.38 6.10
N ASN A 3 31.54 25.06 5.92
CA ASN A 3 30.35 24.52 5.27
C ASN A 3 29.04 25.02 5.89
N SER A 4 29.03 25.26 7.20
CA SER A 4 27.87 25.82 7.93
C SER A 4 27.52 27.26 7.51
N THR A 5 28.54 28.06 7.20
CA THR A 5 28.36 29.45 6.76
C THR A 5 27.83 29.52 5.32
N ILE A 6 28.24 28.56 4.48
CA ILE A 6 27.81 28.44 3.08
C ILE A 6 26.36 27.98 2.99
N GLU A 7 25.96 26.97 3.79
CA GLU A 7 24.59 26.48 3.84
C GLU A 7 23.59 27.53 4.34
N SER A 8 24.03 28.39 5.30
CA SER A 8 23.19 29.47 5.80
C SER A 8 22.93 30.58 4.78
N SER A 9 23.82 30.76 3.79
CA SER A 9 23.72 31.82 2.78
C SER A 9 22.60 31.59 1.76
N ILE A 10 22.38 30.34 1.35
CA ILE A 10 21.26 29.95 0.45
C ILE A 10 20.03 29.57 1.25
N GLY A 11 20.21 28.90 2.38
CA GLY A 11 19.19 28.50 3.36
C GLY A 11 18.21 27.46 2.85
N GLN A 12 17.60 27.68 1.69
CA GLN A 12 16.50 26.85 1.19
C GLN A 12 16.60 26.60 -0.31
N ILE A 13 15.98 25.50 -0.76
CA ILE A 13 15.82 25.17 -2.17
C ILE A 13 14.35 24.92 -2.52
N ARG A 14 13.96 25.22 -3.75
CA ARG A 14 12.62 24.89 -4.29
C ARG A 14 12.67 23.56 -5.03
N LYS A 15 11.95 22.58 -4.49
CA LYS A 15 11.77 21.26 -5.12
C LYS A 15 10.87 21.37 -6.38
N ARG A 16 10.93 20.34 -7.25
CA ARG A 16 10.14 20.25 -8.50
C ARG A 16 8.61 20.26 -8.27
N ASN A 17 8.15 19.85 -7.10
CA ASN A 17 6.74 19.92 -6.71
C ASN A 17 6.33 21.25 -6.07
N GLY A 18 7.18 22.27 -6.15
CA GLY A 18 6.95 23.59 -5.57
C GLY A 18 7.23 23.71 -4.07
N LYS A 19 7.42 22.59 -3.34
CA LYS A 19 7.75 22.64 -1.91
C LYS A 19 9.15 23.18 -1.69
N VAL A 20 9.31 23.95 -0.63
CA VAL A 20 10.59 24.46 -0.17
C VAL A 20 11.18 23.48 0.86
N ASP A 21 12.49 23.25 0.77
CA ASP A 21 13.24 22.38 1.68
C ASP A 21 14.57 23.06 2.06
N SER A 22 15.21 22.62 3.14
CA SER A 22 16.52 23.11 3.52
C SER A 22 17.56 22.80 2.45
N PHE A 23 18.44 23.76 2.18
CA PHE A 23 19.59 23.55 1.32
C PHE A 23 20.59 22.62 2.03
N ASN A 24 21.16 21.66 1.27
CA ASN A 24 22.14 20.74 1.81
C ASN A 24 23.22 20.49 0.74
N MET A 25 24.44 20.95 1.03
CA MET A 25 25.58 20.87 0.12
C MET A 25 26.06 19.43 -0.09
N ASP A 26 25.90 18.54 0.88
CA ASP A 26 26.27 17.13 0.75
C ASP A 26 25.52 16.42 -0.38
N LYS A 27 24.31 16.85 -0.70
CA LYS A 27 23.57 16.30 -1.85
C LYS A 27 24.25 16.63 -3.18
N ILE A 28 24.86 17.81 -3.30
CA ILE A 28 25.63 18.24 -4.48
C ILE A 28 26.94 17.45 -4.51
N THR A 29 27.69 17.42 -3.42
CA THR A 29 28.93 16.66 -3.28
C THR A 29 28.75 15.19 -3.63
N ASN A 30 27.69 14.56 -3.10
CA ASN A 30 27.39 13.16 -3.40
C ASN A 30 27.01 12.93 -4.87
N ALA A 31 26.35 13.89 -5.51
CA ALA A 31 26.00 13.78 -6.94
C ALA A 31 27.26 13.89 -7.83
N ILE A 32 28.14 14.82 -7.52
CA ILE A 32 29.44 14.97 -8.21
C ILE A 32 30.33 13.73 -7.97
N TYR A 33 30.44 13.28 -6.71
CA TYR A 33 31.22 12.09 -6.37
C TYR A 33 30.78 10.84 -7.15
N ARG A 34 29.47 10.63 -7.32
CA ARG A 34 28.95 9.52 -8.13
C ARG A 34 29.35 9.63 -9.61
N ALA A 35 29.38 10.84 -10.15
CA ALA A 35 29.84 11.06 -11.51
C ALA A 35 31.37 10.81 -11.63
N LEU A 36 32.16 11.22 -10.65
CA LEU A 36 33.58 10.90 -10.54
C LEU A 36 33.82 9.38 -10.49
N ALA A 37 33.10 8.69 -9.63
CA ALA A 37 33.20 7.25 -9.48
C ALA A 37 32.85 6.49 -10.79
N ALA A 38 31.88 6.98 -11.55
CA ALA A 38 31.50 6.41 -12.84
C ALA A 38 32.59 6.55 -13.93
N THR A 39 33.55 7.47 -13.74
CA THR A 39 34.70 7.68 -14.63
C THR A 39 36.01 7.12 -14.06
N SER A 40 35.94 6.22 -13.07
CA SER A 40 37.08 5.62 -12.35
C SER A 40 38.01 6.64 -11.66
N LYS A 41 37.48 7.83 -11.35
CA LYS A 41 38.20 8.94 -10.70
C LYS A 41 37.54 9.27 -9.36
N ALA A 42 37.21 8.26 -8.54
CA ALA A 42 36.52 8.44 -7.26
C ALA A 42 37.44 9.25 -6.30
N ASP A 43 37.17 10.55 -6.18
CA ASP A 43 37.88 11.48 -5.27
C ASP A 43 36.81 12.30 -4.52
N ARG A 44 36.75 12.12 -3.20
CA ARG A 44 35.84 12.82 -2.33
C ARG A 44 36.22 14.27 -2.12
N GLY A 45 37.54 14.56 -2.00
CA GLY A 45 38.05 15.91 -1.82
C GLY A 45 37.76 16.79 -3.04
N LEU A 46 37.99 16.26 -4.25
CA LEU A 46 37.65 16.95 -5.49
C LEU A 46 36.12 17.19 -5.60
N ALA A 47 35.29 16.23 -5.17
CA ALA A 47 33.85 16.42 -5.16
C ALA A 47 33.41 17.56 -4.23
N GLU A 48 34.05 17.70 -3.07
CA GLU A 48 33.77 18.76 -2.11
C GLU A 48 34.23 20.14 -2.64
N GLU A 49 35.41 20.22 -3.24
CA GLU A 49 35.90 21.44 -3.89
C GLU A 49 34.96 21.92 -5.01
N LEU A 50 34.56 21.01 -5.90
CA LEU A 50 33.64 21.33 -6.99
C LEU A 50 32.26 21.72 -6.45
N ALA A 51 31.76 21.10 -5.39
CA ALA A 51 30.52 21.48 -4.76
C ALA A 51 30.54 22.88 -4.16
N GLN A 52 31.66 23.27 -3.54
CA GLN A 52 31.88 24.65 -3.07
C GLN A 52 31.89 25.64 -4.23
N GLY A 53 32.51 25.28 -5.36
CA GLY A 53 32.48 26.07 -6.60
C GLY A 53 31.06 26.29 -7.12
N VAL A 54 30.22 25.25 -7.08
CA VAL A 54 28.77 25.34 -7.46
C VAL A 54 28.05 26.34 -6.58
N VAL A 55 28.24 26.25 -5.26
CA VAL A 55 27.57 27.16 -4.31
C VAL A 55 28.02 28.60 -4.52
N SER A 56 29.34 28.82 -4.70
CA SER A 56 29.87 30.15 -5.01
C SER A 56 29.25 30.74 -6.26
N LYS A 57 29.04 29.94 -7.33
CA LYS A 57 28.36 30.40 -8.54
C LYS A 57 26.89 30.72 -8.32
N LEU A 58 26.15 29.89 -7.57
CA LEU A 58 24.78 30.19 -7.21
C LEU A 58 24.67 31.55 -6.50
N MET A 59 25.54 31.83 -5.58
CA MET A 59 25.58 33.12 -4.87
C MET A 59 25.91 34.28 -5.83
N THR A 60 26.87 34.11 -6.73
CA THR A 60 27.21 35.11 -7.76
C THR A 60 26.08 35.42 -8.70
N GLN A 61 25.22 34.44 -8.97
CA GLN A 61 23.99 34.62 -9.77
C GLN A 61 22.82 35.22 -8.96
N GLY A 62 23.06 35.60 -7.71
CA GLY A 62 22.09 36.26 -6.85
C GLY A 62 21.10 35.33 -6.17
N PHE A 63 21.39 34.02 -6.09
CA PHE A 63 20.61 33.11 -5.24
C PHE A 63 20.99 33.31 -3.78
N SER A 64 19.98 33.31 -2.93
CA SER A 64 20.11 33.59 -1.49
C SER A 64 18.87 33.05 -0.75
N ALA A 65 18.82 33.25 0.57
CA ALA A 65 17.64 32.92 1.37
C ALA A 65 16.33 33.63 0.86
N SER A 66 16.47 34.81 0.22
CA SER A 66 15.33 35.53 -0.38
C SER A 66 15.01 35.11 -1.83
N ARG A 67 15.97 34.54 -2.55
CA ARG A 67 15.82 34.03 -3.93
C ARG A 67 16.35 32.61 -4.00
N GLN A 68 15.49 31.66 -3.68
CA GLN A 68 15.83 30.28 -3.56
C GLN A 68 16.08 29.62 -4.93
N PRO A 69 17.19 28.87 -5.12
CA PRO A 69 17.43 28.11 -6.34
C PRO A 69 16.46 26.93 -6.44
N SER A 70 16.09 26.58 -7.65
CA SER A 70 15.42 25.31 -7.94
C SER A 70 16.43 24.15 -8.01
N VAL A 71 15.92 22.92 -8.01
CA VAL A 71 16.78 21.74 -8.24
C VAL A 71 17.45 21.81 -9.63
N GLU A 72 16.74 22.35 -10.62
CA GLU A 72 17.25 22.54 -11.98
C GLU A 72 18.39 23.56 -12.00
N ASP A 73 18.23 24.72 -11.34
CA ASP A 73 19.29 25.74 -11.27
C ASP A 73 20.57 25.16 -10.69
N ILE A 74 20.47 24.36 -9.60
CA ILE A 74 21.61 23.70 -8.98
C ILE A 74 22.26 22.71 -9.95
N GLN A 75 21.47 21.92 -10.67
CA GLN A 75 21.97 20.91 -11.62
C GLN A 75 22.71 21.57 -12.79
N ASP A 76 22.18 22.66 -13.30
CA ASP A 76 22.81 23.43 -14.38
C ASP A 76 24.13 24.07 -13.90
N MET A 77 24.19 24.53 -12.65
CA MET A 77 25.42 25.02 -12.04
C MET A 77 26.46 23.91 -11.85
N VAL A 78 26.05 22.70 -11.47
CA VAL A 78 26.97 21.54 -11.41
C VAL A 78 27.57 21.26 -12.79
N GLU A 79 26.75 21.20 -13.83
CA GLU A 79 27.21 20.95 -15.19
C GLU A 79 28.21 22.01 -15.66
N SER A 80 27.89 23.31 -15.50
CA SER A 80 28.79 24.39 -15.88
C SER A 80 30.08 24.42 -15.07
N THR A 81 30.03 24.13 -13.77
CA THR A 81 31.20 24.07 -12.92
C THR A 81 32.16 22.95 -13.33
N LEU A 82 31.64 21.77 -13.63
CA LEU A 82 32.41 20.63 -14.10
C LEU A 82 33.13 20.95 -15.44
N ILE A 83 32.43 21.57 -16.38
CA ILE A 83 32.98 21.94 -17.70
C ILE A 83 34.07 22.99 -17.59
N GLU A 84 33.82 24.07 -16.83
CA GLU A 84 34.75 25.18 -16.70
C GLU A 84 36.04 24.82 -15.94
N ASN A 85 35.94 23.83 -15.03
CA ASN A 85 37.14 23.30 -14.34
C ASN A 85 37.85 22.18 -15.15
N GLY A 86 37.54 22.02 -16.43
CA GLY A 86 38.21 21.05 -17.31
C GLY A 86 37.80 19.60 -17.14
N HIS A 87 36.74 19.32 -16.38
CA HIS A 87 36.26 17.97 -16.08
C HIS A 87 35.14 17.51 -17.07
N SER A 88 35.39 17.66 -18.36
CA SER A 88 34.36 17.41 -19.43
C SER A 88 33.84 15.98 -19.46
N GLU A 89 34.69 14.96 -19.16
CA GLU A 89 34.26 13.55 -19.06
C GLU A 89 33.30 13.33 -17.90
N ILE A 90 33.58 13.96 -16.75
CA ILE A 90 32.76 13.88 -15.54
C ILE A 90 31.44 14.62 -15.77
N ALA A 91 31.48 15.79 -16.41
CA ALA A 91 30.28 16.52 -16.82
C ALA A 91 29.37 15.67 -17.73
N LYS A 92 29.96 14.98 -18.72
CA LYS A 92 29.22 14.04 -19.59
C LYS A 92 28.58 12.91 -18.80
N ALA A 93 29.31 12.29 -17.87
CA ALA A 93 28.77 11.22 -17.01
C ALA A 93 27.62 11.74 -16.14
N TYR A 94 27.76 12.94 -15.57
CA TYR A 94 26.74 13.60 -14.77
C TYR A 94 25.45 13.90 -15.57
N ILE A 95 25.59 14.46 -16.79
CA ILE A 95 24.48 14.77 -17.69
C ILE A 95 23.74 13.49 -18.10
N LEU A 96 24.45 12.42 -18.46
CA LEU A 96 23.85 11.14 -18.81
C LEU A 96 23.09 10.53 -17.62
N TYR A 97 23.69 10.53 -16.45
CA TYR A 97 23.04 10.07 -15.20
C TYR A 97 21.77 10.88 -14.89
N ARG A 98 21.85 12.22 -14.99
CA ARG A 98 20.70 13.12 -14.81
C ARG A 98 19.57 12.79 -15.81
N HIS A 99 19.92 12.56 -17.07
CA HIS A 99 18.96 12.20 -18.13
C HIS A 99 18.27 10.87 -17.85
N GLU A 100 19.03 9.84 -17.49
CA GLU A 100 18.48 8.51 -17.14
C GLU A 100 17.56 8.57 -15.93
N ARG A 101 17.98 9.26 -14.89
CA ARG A 101 17.15 9.46 -13.69
C ARG A 101 15.85 10.21 -14.00
N ARG A 102 15.90 11.17 -14.91
CA ARG A 102 14.72 11.89 -15.38
C ARG A 102 13.80 10.95 -16.15
N LYS A 103 14.31 10.19 -17.08
CA LYS A 103 13.56 9.22 -17.87
C LYS A 103 12.83 8.21 -16.96
N VAL A 104 13.55 7.58 -16.04
CA VAL A 104 12.95 6.62 -15.09
C VAL A 104 11.85 7.28 -14.26
N ARG A 105 12.06 8.49 -13.76
CA ARG A 105 11.04 9.22 -13.00
C ARG A 105 9.80 9.49 -13.85
N ASP A 106 9.98 9.96 -15.09
CA ASP A 106 8.88 10.30 -15.99
C ASP A 106 8.08 9.03 -16.37
N GLU A 107 8.77 7.89 -16.55
CA GLU A 107 8.12 6.60 -16.74
C GLU A 107 7.32 6.15 -15.50
N LYS A 108 7.88 6.31 -14.30
CA LYS A 108 7.17 6.03 -13.03
C LYS A 108 5.89 6.88 -12.92
N MET A 109 5.97 8.16 -13.25
CA MET A 109 4.81 9.07 -13.24
C MET A 109 3.74 8.64 -14.25
N LYS A 110 4.14 8.21 -15.45
CA LYS A 110 3.21 7.66 -16.45
C LYS A 110 2.52 6.39 -15.95
N VAL A 111 3.27 5.44 -15.38
CA VAL A 111 2.73 4.18 -14.85
C VAL A 111 1.69 4.42 -13.76
N LEU A 112 1.93 5.39 -12.88
CA LEU A 112 1.05 5.73 -11.77
C LEU A 112 -0.04 6.76 -12.16
N ASN A 113 -0.02 7.25 -13.39
CA ASN A 113 -0.90 8.34 -13.86
C ASN A 113 -0.91 9.54 -12.92
N THR A 114 0.27 10.02 -12.54
CA THR A 114 0.46 11.13 -11.60
C THR A 114 1.49 12.13 -12.11
N GLN A 115 1.41 13.37 -11.65
CA GLN A 115 2.40 14.40 -11.93
C GLN A 115 3.52 14.45 -10.88
N THR A 116 3.33 13.81 -9.73
CA THR A 116 4.31 13.79 -8.64
C THR A 116 4.43 12.38 -8.05
N LEU A 117 5.65 11.96 -7.75
CA LEU A 117 5.90 10.70 -7.05
C LEU A 117 5.90 10.91 -5.54
N ASP A 118 5.18 10.07 -4.84
CA ASP A 118 5.26 9.99 -3.38
C ASP A 118 6.61 9.38 -2.91
N PRO A 119 6.92 9.42 -1.61
CA PRO A 119 8.18 8.89 -1.09
C PRO A 119 8.40 7.42 -1.45
N VAL A 120 7.37 6.56 -1.32
CA VAL A 120 7.47 5.12 -1.61
C VAL A 120 7.71 4.87 -3.10
N ALA A 121 6.95 5.53 -3.98
CA ALA A 121 7.11 5.41 -5.43
C ALA A 121 8.51 5.82 -5.92
N LYS A 122 9.17 6.75 -5.22
CA LYS A 122 10.56 7.13 -5.54
C LYS A 122 11.55 5.99 -5.31
N HIS A 123 11.37 5.22 -4.23
CA HIS A 123 12.29 4.14 -3.84
C HIS A 123 12.04 2.85 -4.62
N PHE A 124 10.80 2.52 -4.94
CA PHE A 124 10.44 1.30 -5.67
C PHE A 124 10.91 1.36 -7.13
N ASP A 125 11.33 0.22 -7.66
CA ASP A 125 11.69 0.11 -9.07
C ASP A 125 10.45 0.23 -10.01
N LEU A 126 10.70 0.38 -11.31
CA LEU A 126 9.64 0.58 -12.29
C LEU A 126 8.76 -0.66 -12.46
N ASN A 127 9.32 -1.87 -12.35
CA ASN A 127 8.55 -3.11 -12.51
C ASN A 127 7.63 -3.33 -11.31
N CYS A 128 8.13 -3.07 -10.10
CA CYS A 128 7.31 -3.06 -8.89
C CYS A 128 6.11 -2.11 -9.05
N LEU A 129 6.35 -0.87 -9.47
CA LEU A 129 5.28 0.11 -9.67
C LEU A 129 4.28 -0.31 -10.76
N ARG A 130 4.72 -0.97 -11.84
CA ARG A 130 3.82 -1.55 -12.86
C ARG A 130 2.91 -2.62 -12.26
N VAL A 131 3.46 -3.50 -11.42
CA VAL A 131 2.67 -4.52 -10.72
C VAL A 131 1.69 -3.89 -9.75
N LEU A 132 2.12 -2.92 -8.93
CA LEU A 132 1.23 -2.19 -8.02
C LEU A 132 0.11 -1.50 -8.78
N ALA A 133 0.43 -0.75 -9.83
CA ALA A 133 -0.54 -0.04 -10.65
C ALA A 133 -1.54 -0.97 -11.33
N SER A 134 -1.11 -2.14 -11.83
CA SER A 134 -1.97 -3.07 -12.55
C SER A 134 -2.90 -3.88 -11.66
N ARG A 135 -2.47 -4.21 -10.41
CA ARG A 135 -3.16 -5.20 -9.58
C ARG A 135 -3.62 -4.70 -8.21
N TYR A 136 -2.88 -3.78 -7.58
CA TYR A 136 -3.05 -3.49 -6.16
C TYR A 136 -3.68 -2.13 -5.87
N LEU A 137 -3.30 -1.09 -6.63
CA LEU A 137 -3.81 0.26 -6.39
C LEU A 137 -5.30 0.34 -6.69
N LEU A 138 -6.04 1.02 -5.81
CA LEU A 138 -7.47 1.23 -5.97
C LEU A 138 -7.77 2.08 -7.21
N ARG A 139 -8.90 1.77 -7.83
CA ARG A 139 -9.39 2.45 -9.04
C ARG A 139 -10.83 2.91 -8.87
N ASN A 140 -11.16 3.99 -9.54
CA ASN A 140 -12.54 4.47 -9.65
C ASN A 140 -13.34 3.68 -10.71
N ASN A 141 -14.60 4.04 -10.89
CA ASN A 141 -15.50 3.39 -11.88
C ASN A 141 -15.05 3.59 -13.34
N LYS A 142 -14.13 4.54 -13.60
CA LYS A 142 -13.52 4.78 -14.92
C LYS A 142 -12.21 4.03 -15.11
N ASN A 143 -11.86 3.13 -14.16
CA ASN A 143 -10.60 2.39 -14.15
C ASN A 143 -9.34 3.26 -13.97
N GLU A 144 -9.47 4.48 -13.45
CA GLU A 144 -8.34 5.36 -13.14
C GLU A 144 -7.82 5.08 -11.73
N ILE A 145 -6.49 5.12 -11.55
CA ILE A 145 -5.84 4.95 -10.24
C ILE A 145 -6.22 6.13 -9.33
N THR A 146 -6.67 5.84 -8.11
CA THR A 146 -7.15 6.84 -7.16
C THR A 146 -6.32 6.95 -5.89
N GLU A 147 -5.29 6.11 -5.76
CA GLU A 147 -4.38 6.15 -4.61
C GLU A 147 -2.93 6.04 -5.07
N SER A 148 -2.02 6.58 -4.27
CA SER A 148 -0.58 6.39 -4.45
C SER A 148 -0.10 5.11 -3.74
N PRO A 149 1.12 4.61 -4.05
CA PRO A 149 1.72 3.50 -3.30
C PRO A 149 1.77 3.74 -1.79
N SER A 150 2.13 4.95 -1.32
CA SER A 150 2.12 5.28 0.11
C SER A 150 0.72 5.13 0.71
N GLN A 151 -0.32 5.64 0.04
CA GLN A 151 -1.69 5.54 0.51
C GLN A 151 -2.21 4.09 0.53
N MET A 152 -1.75 3.25 -0.40
CA MET A 152 -2.07 1.82 -0.38
C MET A 152 -1.54 1.15 0.90
N PHE A 153 -0.26 1.35 1.23
CA PHE A 153 0.32 0.77 2.44
C PHE A 153 -0.32 1.34 3.71
N GLU A 154 -0.61 2.63 3.72
CA GLU A 154 -1.29 3.30 4.85
C GLU A 154 -2.69 2.70 5.10
N ARG A 155 -3.52 2.53 4.06
CA ARG A 155 -4.86 1.94 4.24
C ARG A 155 -4.82 0.50 4.73
N VAL A 156 -3.80 -0.27 4.33
CA VAL A 156 -3.60 -1.65 4.81
C VAL A 156 -3.20 -1.63 6.28
N ALA A 157 -2.24 -0.80 6.67
CA ALA A 157 -1.77 -0.67 8.03
C ALA A 157 -2.89 -0.23 9.00
N ILE A 158 -3.70 0.75 8.58
CA ILE A 158 -4.86 1.22 9.36
C ILE A 158 -5.84 0.06 9.60
N LEU A 159 -6.18 -0.73 8.57
CA LEU A 159 -7.14 -1.81 8.74
C LEU A 159 -6.66 -2.87 9.75
N ILE A 160 -5.38 -3.24 9.68
CA ILE A 160 -4.79 -4.24 10.58
C ILE A 160 -4.80 -3.71 12.02
N ALA A 161 -4.38 -2.46 12.23
CA ALA A 161 -4.34 -1.84 13.55
C ALA A 161 -5.74 -1.66 14.19
N ILE A 162 -6.78 -1.45 13.38
CA ILE A 162 -8.18 -1.46 13.86
C ILE A 162 -8.55 -2.83 14.45
N GLY A 163 -8.06 -3.91 13.85
CA GLY A 163 -8.23 -5.25 14.40
C GLY A 163 -7.63 -5.34 15.80
N ASP A 164 -6.39 -4.91 15.97
CA ASP A 164 -5.71 -4.90 17.27
C ASP A 164 -6.42 -4.02 18.31
N LEU A 165 -6.91 -2.85 17.90
CA LEU A 165 -7.63 -1.92 18.78
C LEU A 165 -8.85 -2.58 19.43
N LEU A 166 -9.61 -3.40 18.71
CA LEU A 166 -10.79 -4.08 19.26
C LEU A 166 -10.43 -5.15 20.31
N TYR A 167 -9.18 -5.59 20.37
CA TYR A 167 -8.66 -6.48 21.42
C TYR A 167 -8.00 -5.71 22.58
N ASP A 168 -8.09 -4.37 22.60
CA ASP A 168 -7.63 -3.59 23.76
C ASP A 168 -8.29 -4.06 25.06
N SER A 169 -7.52 -4.14 26.13
CA SER A 169 -7.98 -4.68 27.42
C SER A 169 -9.16 -3.90 28.03
N THR A 170 -9.35 -2.64 27.65
CA THR A 170 -10.47 -1.80 28.06
C THR A 170 -11.76 -2.10 27.29
N LEU A 171 -11.66 -2.72 26.12
CA LEU A 171 -12.76 -3.06 25.23
C LEU A 171 -13.11 -4.53 25.21
N PHE A 172 -12.11 -5.40 25.31
CA PHE A 172 -12.20 -6.83 25.06
C PHE A 172 -12.15 -7.67 26.34
N THR A 173 -12.91 -8.76 26.36
CA THR A 173 -12.80 -9.84 27.37
C THR A 173 -12.83 -11.21 26.70
N LYS A 174 -12.10 -12.18 27.29
CA LYS A 174 -12.12 -13.57 26.81
C LYS A 174 -13.29 -14.38 27.33
N ASP A 175 -13.96 -13.91 28.37
CA ASP A 175 -14.89 -14.71 29.18
C ASP A 175 -16.22 -15.05 28.47
N GLY A 176 -16.54 -14.39 27.38
CA GLY A 176 -17.76 -14.63 26.59
C GLY A 176 -19.07 -14.26 27.31
N ASN A 177 -19.00 -13.59 28.46
CA ASN A 177 -20.14 -13.27 29.29
C ASN A 177 -20.67 -11.84 29.14
N SER A 178 -19.97 -11.00 28.39
CA SER A 178 -20.30 -9.59 28.18
C SER A 178 -21.15 -9.41 26.92
N LYS A 179 -22.46 -9.62 27.05
CA LYS A 179 -23.39 -9.42 25.92
C LYS A 179 -23.67 -7.92 25.69
N GLN A 180 -23.38 -7.45 24.50
CA GLN A 180 -23.72 -6.11 24.04
C GLN A 180 -24.81 -6.17 22.98
N ASN A 181 -25.70 -5.16 22.97
CA ASN A 181 -26.65 -4.99 21.88
C ASN A 181 -25.92 -4.52 20.62
N THR A 182 -26.20 -5.16 19.49
CA THR A 182 -25.58 -4.87 18.19
C THR A 182 -26.47 -4.06 17.25
N ASP A 183 -27.72 -3.72 17.63
CA ASP A 183 -28.67 -2.99 16.76
C ASP A 183 -28.12 -1.64 16.32
N GLU A 184 -27.45 -0.93 17.23
CA GLU A 184 -26.83 0.35 16.92
C GLU A 184 -25.69 0.18 15.89
N ALA A 185 -24.84 -0.83 16.04
CA ALA A 185 -23.79 -1.14 15.07
C ALA A 185 -24.38 -1.49 13.69
N HIS A 186 -25.46 -2.26 13.63
CA HIS A 186 -26.18 -2.55 12.38
C HIS A 186 -26.77 -1.29 11.75
N SER A 187 -27.36 -0.37 12.53
CA SER A 187 -27.86 0.92 12.04
C SER A 187 -26.76 1.77 11.38
N TYR A 188 -25.52 1.72 11.89
CA TYR A 188 -24.38 2.39 11.23
C TYR A 188 -23.99 1.72 9.91
N LEU A 189 -24.11 0.38 9.80
CA LEU A 189 -23.86 -0.32 8.54
C LEU A 189 -24.89 0.07 7.45
N GLU A 190 -26.15 0.19 7.81
CA GLU A 190 -27.22 0.62 6.87
C GLU A 190 -27.01 2.05 6.36
N LYS A 191 -26.47 2.92 7.17
CA LYS A 191 -26.22 4.34 6.86
C LYS A 191 -24.80 4.60 6.36
N LEU A 192 -24.04 3.55 6.04
CA LEU A 192 -22.61 3.65 5.73
C LEU A 192 -22.27 4.65 4.63
N ASP A 193 -23.10 4.77 3.60
CA ASP A 193 -22.86 5.68 2.46
C ASP A 193 -23.27 7.14 2.72
N SER A 194 -24.05 7.40 3.76
CA SER A 194 -24.54 8.73 4.12
C SER A 194 -23.83 9.36 5.31
N PHE A 195 -22.89 8.64 5.94
CA PHE A 195 -22.24 9.09 7.15
C PHE A 195 -20.96 9.89 6.84
N ASP A 196 -20.74 11.02 7.53
CA ASP A 196 -19.51 11.82 7.44
C ASP A 196 -18.44 11.20 8.35
N TYR A 197 -17.55 10.42 7.75
CA TYR A 197 -16.49 9.68 8.47
C TYR A 197 -15.32 10.59 8.83
N LYS A 198 -15.33 11.14 10.04
CA LYS A 198 -14.23 11.97 10.59
C LYS A 198 -13.48 11.27 11.71
N PHE A 199 -13.58 9.94 11.81
CA PHE A 199 -12.84 9.22 12.83
C PHE A 199 -11.35 9.13 12.47
N LYS A 200 -10.53 9.32 13.49
CA LYS A 200 -9.07 9.25 13.43
C LYS A 200 -8.53 8.37 14.53
N ILE A 201 -7.36 7.80 14.27
CA ILE A 201 -6.46 7.22 15.27
C ILE A 201 -5.15 7.99 15.13
N GLY A 202 -4.84 8.88 16.08
CA GLY A 202 -3.79 9.88 15.91
C GLY A 202 -4.05 10.76 14.69
N ASP A 203 -3.10 10.77 13.76
CA ASP A 203 -3.22 11.52 12.50
C ASP A 203 -3.83 10.74 11.33
N TYR A 204 -4.11 9.43 11.52
CA TYR A 204 -4.62 8.55 10.47
C TYR A 204 -6.15 8.60 10.38
N TYR A 205 -6.66 8.95 9.19
CA TYR A 205 -8.10 8.98 8.93
C TYR A 205 -8.64 7.60 8.56
N LEU A 206 -9.73 7.19 9.22
CA LEU A 206 -10.46 6.00 8.84
C LEU A 206 -11.37 6.32 7.64
N ASN A 207 -11.20 5.60 6.53
CA ASN A 207 -12.16 5.67 5.43
C ASN A 207 -13.40 4.81 5.74
N LYS A 208 -14.45 4.91 4.89
CA LYS A 208 -15.71 4.19 5.10
C LYS A 208 -15.56 2.65 5.16
N TYR A 209 -14.55 2.10 4.49
CA TYR A 209 -14.32 0.66 4.48
C TYR A 209 -13.56 0.19 5.73
N HIS A 210 -12.68 1.02 6.27
CA HIS A 210 -12.11 0.83 7.61
C HIS A 210 -13.23 0.80 8.64
N PHE A 211 -14.15 1.77 8.58
CA PHE A 211 -15.26 1.87 9.50
C PHE A 211 -16.22 0.68 9.38
N ARG A 212 -16.56 0.25 8.15
CA ARG A 212 -17.33 -0.98 7.92
C ARG A 212 -16.67 -2.21 8.56
N SER A 213 -15.36 -2.35 8.41
CA SER A 213 -14.61 -3.47 9.00
C SER A 213 -14.61 -3.40 10.52
N LEU A 214 -14.46 -2.22 11.11
CA LEU A 214 -14.58 -1.98 12.54
C LEU A 214 -15.95 -2.45 13.06
N ILE A 215 -17.04 -2.04 12.40
CA ILE A 215 -18.40 -2.43 12.77
C ILE A 215 -18.59 -3.95 12.71
N ASN A 216 -18.23 -4.58 11.59
CA ASN A 216 -18.41 -6.01 11.39
C ASN A 216 -17.62 -6.83 12.41
N HIS A 217 -16.39 -6.41 12.71
CA HIS A 217 -15.55 -7.08 13.69
C HIS A 217 -16.11 -6.88 15.11
N TYR A 218 -16.55 -5.64 15.44
CA TYR A 218 -17.23 -5.38 16.70
C TYR A 218 -18.47 -6.28 16.89
N ILE A 219 -19.36 -6.36 15.86
CA ILE A 219 -20.55 -7.22 15.91
C ILE A 219 -20.16 -8.68 16.16
N THR A 220 -19.13 -9.16 15.48
CA THR A 220 -18.64 -10.54 15.67
C THR A 220 -18.18 -10.80 17.10
N LEU A 221 -17.43 -9.89 17.69
CA LEU A 221 -16.95 -10.00 19.08
C LEU A 221 -18.10 -9.81 20.09
N ALA A 222 -19.01 -8.87 19.86
CA ALA A 222 -20.17 -8.62 20.70
C ALA A 222 -21.10 -9.85 20.75
N ASN A 223 -21.36 -10.49 19.62
CA ASN A 223 -22.17 -11.71 19.54
C ASN A 223 -21.51 -12.89 20.27
N LYS A 224 -20.18 -12.91 20.37
CA LYS A 224 -19.44 -13.87 21.21
C LYS A 224 -19.39 -13.49 22.69
N GLY A 225 -20.00 -12.37 23.10
CA GLY A 225 -19.96 -11.87 24.46
C GLY A 225 -18.58 -11.35 24.88
N GLN A 226 -17.76 -10.92 23.93
CA GLN A 226 -16.36 -10.53 24.15
C GLN A 226 -16.12 -9.01 24.17
N MET A 227 -17.15 -8.19 23.93
CA MET A 227 -17.05 -6.74 24.02
C MET A 227 -17.54 -6.23 25.38
N LYS A 228 -16.70 -5.45 26.08
CA LYS A 228 -17.02 -4.84 27.38
C LYS A 228 -17.90 -3.59 27.27
N VAL A 229 -17.91 -2.93 26.11
CA VAL A 229 -18.57 -1.64 25.89
C VAL A 229 -19.53 -1.70 24.69
N GLY A 230 -20.59 -0.90 24.73
CA GLY A 230 -21.50 -0.71 23.60
C GLY A 230 -20.82 -0.03 22.40
N PHE A 231 -21.41 -0.18 21.19
CA PHE A 231 -20.80 0.38 19.97
C PHE A 231 -20.67 1.91 20.04
N LYS A 232 -21.69 2.61 20.55
CA LYS A 232 -21.66 4.07 20.74
C LYS A 232 -20.55 4.52 21.68
N ASP A 233 -20.34 3.78 22.76
CA ASP A 233 -19.29 4.09 23.72
C ASP A 233 -17.90 3.88 23.09
N LEU A 234 -17.73 2.84 22.27
CA LEU A 234 -16.52 2.65 21.46
C LEU A 234 -16.25 3.87 20.57
N LEU A 235 -17.25 4.34 19.83
CA LEU A 235 -17.09 5.51 18.97
C LEU A 235 -16.78 6.78 19.76
N THR A 236 -17.41 6.95 20.90
CA THR A 236 -17.15 8.08 21.83
C THR A 236 -15.70 8.06 22.33
N LYS A 237 -15.19 6.88 22.69
CA LYS A 237 -13.79 6.69 23.11
C LYS A 237 -12.80 6.99 21.99
N ILE A 238 -13.09 6.55 20.75
CA ILE A 238 -12.27 6.87 19.56
C ILE A 238 -12.28 8.39 19.33
N ALA A 239 -13.44 9.04 19.35
CA ALA A 239 -13.56 10.48 19.19
C ALA A 239 -12.85 11.27 20.31
N ALA A 240 -12.82 10.72 21.53
CA ALA A 240 -12.08 11.27 22.66
C ALA A 240 -10.57 10.98 22.63
N LYS A 241 -10.07 10.39 21.53
CA LYS A 241 -8.64 10.07 21.30
C LYS A 241 -8.04 9.07 22.31
N GLN A 242 -8.85 8.24 22.95
CA GLN A 242 -8.36 7.26 23.93
C GLN A 242 -7.50 6.15 23.30
N PHE A 243 -7.52 6.01 21.98
CA PHE A 243 -6.77 5.01 21.24
C PHE A 243 -5.72 5.61 20.28
N ASP A 244 -5.32 6.86 20.50
CA ASP A 244 -4.30 7.52 19.65
C ASP A 244 -2.93 6.84 19.75
N ASN A 245 -2.65 6.07 20.82
CA ASN A 245 -1.47 5.21 20.95
C ASN A 245 -1.39 4.13 19.85
N TYR A 246 -2.51 3.71 19.26
CA TYR A 246 -2.51 2.77 18.14
C TYR A 246 -1.98 3.38 16.83
N ALA A 247 -1.79 4.70 16.79
CA ALA A 247 -1.08 5.36 15.68
C ALA A 247 0.36 4.86 15.53
N GLU A 248 1.03 4.52 16.64
CA GLU A 248 2.37 3.91 16.62
C GLU A 248 2.34 2.55 15.90
N LYS A 249 1.33 1.71 16.19
CA LYS A 249 1.16 0.42 15.49
C LYS A 249 0.85 0.60 14.00
N ILE A 250 0.03 1.60 13.63
CA ILE A 250 -0.21 1.90 12.22
C ILE A 250 1.11 2.27 11.53
N SER A 251 1.92 3.12 12.17
CA SER A 251 3.24 3.51 11.65
C SER A 251 4.18 2.31 11.53
N GLU A 252 4.22 1.45 12.53
CA GLU A 252 5.04 0.23 12.54
C GLU A 252 4.66 -0.73 11.40
N TYR A 253 3.38 -1.01 11.21
CA TYR A 253 2.91 -1.85 10.11
C TYR A 253 3.17 -1.22 8.74
N TYR A 254 3.02 0.10 8.63
CA TYR A 254 3.34 0.84 7.41
C TYR A 254 4.83 0.73 7.08
N GLU A 255 5.71 0.98 8.04
CA GLU A 255 7.16 0.92 7.85
C GLU A 255 7.64 -0.49 7.46
N LEU A 256 7.12 -1.55 8.12
CA LEU A 256 7.44 -2.94 7.76
C LEU A 256 7.15 -3.25 6.29
N MET A 257 6.06 -2.69 5.74
CA MET A 257 5.70 -2.90 4.34
C MET A 257 6.53 -2.03 3.38
N VAL A 258 6.79 -0.79 3.75
CA VAL A 258 7.52 0.18 2.90
C VAL A 258 9.02 -0.13 2.86
N SER A 259 9.61 -0.59 3.96
CA SER A 259 10.99 -1.08 4.03
C SER A 259 11.19 -2.41 3.29
N GLN A 260 10.10 -3.10 2.92
CA GLN A 260 10.09 -4.42 2.29
C GLN A 260 10.56 -5.56 3.21
N ASP A 261 10.49 -5.35 4.53
CA ASP A 261 10.80 -6.38 5.53
C ASP A 261 9.67 -7.40 5.65
N PHE A 262 8.42 -6.98 5.42
CA PHE A 262 7.24 -7.83 5.41
C PHE A 262 6.19 -7.35 4.42
N LEU A 263 5.56 -8.27 3.70
CA LEU A 263 4.36 -8.01 2.89
C LEU A 263 3.26 -9.03 3.24
N PRO A 264 2.04 -8.58 3.53
CA PRO A 264 0.91 -9.46 3.68
C PRO A 264 0.54 -10.12 2.34
N ASN A 265 -0.35 -11.12 2.39
CA ASN A 265 -0.81 -11.78 1.17
C ASN A 265 -1.47 -10.79 0.17
N SER A 266 -1.50 -11.16 -1.10
CA SER A 266 -2.05 -10.31 -2.17
C SER A 266 -3.49 -9.84 -1.91
N PRO A 267 -4.46 -10.65 -1.46
CA PRO A 267 -5.80 -10.16 -1.13
C PRO A 267 -5.83 -9.08 -0.07
N THR A 268 -5.01 -9.18 0.98
CA THR A 268 -4.90 -8.12 1.99
C THR A 268 -4.40 -6.82 1.37
N MET A 269 -3.32 -6.87 0.59
CA MET A 269 -2.78 -5.69 -0.09
C MET A 269 -3.80 -5.05 -1.06
N MET A 270 -4.60 -5.86 -1.75
CA MET A 270 -5.59 -5.39 -2.72
C MET A 270 -6.84 -4.80 -2.07
N ASN A 271 -7.33 -5.41 -0.99
CA ASN A 271 -8.70 -5.23 -0.52
C ASN A 271 -8.81 -4.63 0.88
N ALA A 272 -7.74 -4.64 1.72
CA ALA A 272 -7.78 -4.03 3.03
C ALA A 272 -8.13 -2.54 2.92
N GLY A 273 -9.11 -2.09 3.68
CA GLY A 273 -9.61 -0.71 3.59
C GLY A 273 -10.24 -0.34 2.24
N GLY A 274 -10.60 -1.34 1.43
CA GLY A 274 -11.25 -1.21 0.13
C GLY A 274 -12.68 -1.79 0.09
N ARG A 275 -13.36 -1.61 -1.05
CA ARG A 275 -14.78 -2.00 -1.22
C ARG A 275 -15.06 -3.48 -0.99
N LEU A 276 -14.19 -4.37 -1.49
CA LEU A 276 -14.40 -5.81 -1.37
C LEU A 276 -14.17 -6.32 0.06
N GLY A 277 -13.08 -5.87 0.70
CA GLY A 277 -12.75 -6.22 2.08
C GLY A 277 -12.34 -7.68 2.32
N GLN A 278 -12.15 -8.48 1.27
CA GLN A 278 -11.69 -9.87 1.37
C GLN A 278 -10.18 -9.90 1.57
N LEU A 279 -9.73 -10.48 2.69
CA LEU A 279 -8.32 -10.50 3.08
C LEU A 279 -7.67 -11.87 2.94
N SER A 280 -8.47 -12.95 2.87
CA SER A 280 -7.96 -14.33 2.79
C SER A 280 -7.65 -14.71 1.34
N ALA A 281 -6.56 -15.45 1.16
CA ALA A 281 -6.13 -15.92 -0.17
C ALA A 281 -6.72 -17.27 -0.52
N CYS A 282 -6.83 -18.18 0.47
CA CYS A 282 -7.14 -19.59 0.26
C CYS A 282 -8.24 -20.04 1.23
N PHE A 283 -9.16 -20.83 0.70
CA PHE A 283 -10.27 -21.42 1.42
C PHE A 283 -10.29 -22.92 1.20
N VAL A 284 -10.77 -23.67 2.18
CA VAL A 284 -10.99 -25.10 2.09
C VAL A 284 -12.48 -25.34 2.20
N LEU A 285 -13.02 -26.14 1.28
CA LEU A 285 -14.41 -26.58 1.28
C LEU A 285 -14.47 -28.12 1.33
N ASP A 286 -15.43 -28.62 2.04
CA ASP A 286 -15.80 -30.03 2.00
C ASP A 286 -16.70 -30.32 0.82
N MET A 287 -16.67 -31.56 0.31
CA MET A 287 -17.57 -32.04 -0.74
C MET A 287 -18.25 -33.32 -0.27
N PRO A 288 -19.41 -33.21 0.39
CA PRO A 288 -20.16 -34.37 0.89
C PRO A 288 -20.63 -35.27 -0.27
N ASP A 289 -20.79 -36.60 -0.01
CA ASP A 289 -21.25 -37.56 -0.98
C ASP A 289 -22.78 -37.55 -1.17
N ASP A 290 -23.34 -36.37 -1.39
CA ASP A 290 -24.72 -36.14 -1.76
C ASP A 290 -24.84 -34.97 -2.74
N MET A 291 -25.83 -35.00 -3.61
CA MET A 291 -25.98 -34.03 -4.71
C MET A 291 -26.22 -32.60 -4.19
N ALA A 292 -26.93 -32.42 -3.10
CA ALA A 292 -27.22 -31.10 -2.53
C ALA A 292 -25.93 -30.51 -1.95
N GLY A 293 -25.16 -31.30 -1.22
CA GLY A 293 -23.85 -30.90 -0.67
C GLY A 293 -22.83 -30.56 -1.78
N ILE A 294 -22.75 -31.39 -2.83
CA ILE A 294 -21.87 -31.16 -4.00
C ILE A 294 -22.23 -29.81 -4.67
N MET A 295 -23.51 -29.56 -4.94
CA MET A 295 -23.95 -28.31 -5.56
C MET A 295 -23.75 -27.11 -4.65
N LYS A 296 -23.94 -27.27 -3.33
CA LYS A 296 -23.64 -26.21 -2.35
C LYS A 296 -22.17 -25.85 -2.36
N SER A 297 -21.26 -26.83 -2.28
CA SER A 297 -19.82 -26.62 -2.33
C SER A 297 -19.39 -25.95 -3.65
N THR A 298 -20.05 -26.34 -4.76
CA THR A 298 -19.82 -25.69 -6.08
C THR A 298 -20.24 -24.22 -6.06
N SER A 299 -21.39 -23.90 -5.47
CA SER A 299 -21.88 -22.53 -5.31
C SER A 299 -20.96 -21.70 -4.42
N ASP A 300 -20.55 -22.25 -3.28
CA ASP A 300 -19.62 -21.59 -2.34
C ASP A 300 -18.28 -21.32 -3.01
N ALA A 301 -17.74 -22.28 -3.78
CA ALA A 301 -16.54 -22.10 -4.58
C ALA A 301 -16.66 -20.94 -5.57
N ALA A 302 -17.80 -20.84 -6.29
CA ALA A 302 -18.06 -19.76 -7.24
C ALA A 302 -18.05 -18.38 -6.55
N LEU A 303 -18.64 -18.26 -5.36
CA LEU A 303 -18.64 -17.02 -4.58
C LEU A 303 -17.24 -16.63 -4.10
N ILE A 304 -16.42 -17.61 -3.71
CA ILE A 304 -15.02 -17.37 -3.34
C ILE A 304 -14.22 -16.91 -4.56
N PHE A 305 -14.33 -17.58 -5.71
CA PHE A 305 -13.66 -17.18 -6.95
C PHE A 305 -14.04 -15.76 -7.38
N LYS A 306 -15.33 -15.39 -7.28
CA LYS A 306 -15.79 -14.02 -7.53
C LYS A 306 -15.06 -13.00 -6.66
N SER A 307 -14.71 -13.35 -5.43
CA SER A 307 -13.97 -12.47 -4.52
C SER A 307 -12.45 -12.46 -4.75
N GLY A 308 -11.94 -13.28 -5.67
CA GLY A 308 -10.50 -13.44 -5.96
C GLY A 308 -9.79 -14.42 -5.03
N GLY A 309 -10.51 -15.19 -4.20
CA GLY A 309 -9.97 -16.27 -3.37
C GLY A 309 -9.68 -17.53 -4.17
N GLY A 310 -8.73 -18.34 -3.71
CA GLY A 310 -8.49 -19.70 -4.16
C GLY A 310 -9.27 -20.71 -3.29
N VAL A 311 -9.64 -21.85 -3.87
CA VAL A 311 -10.37 -22.91 -3.16
C VAL A 311 -9.60 -24.22 -3.29
N GLY A 312 -9.41 -24.89 -2.14
CA GLY A 312 -9.04 -26.30 -2.06
C GLY A 312 -10.26 -27.14 -1.68
N ILE A 313 -10.44 -28.26 -2.35
CA ILE A 313 -11.57 -29.19 -2.08
C ILE A 313 -11.01 -30.58 -1.87
N ASN A 314 -11.44 -31.22 -0.78
CA ASN A 314 -11.20 -32.64 -0.54
C ASN A 314 -12.32 -33.47 -1.15
N TYR A 315 -11.97 -34.36 -2.05
CA TYR A 315 -12.92 -35.25 -2.75
C TYR A 315 -12.95 -36.66 -2.19
N SER A 316 -12.24 -36.93 -1.07
CA SER A 316 -12.06 -38.28 -0.54
C SER A 316 -13.37 -38.91 -0.01
N ASP A 317 -14.35 -38.09 0.33
CA ASP A 317 -15.65 -38.56 0.82
C ASP A 317 -16.60 -39.03 -0.30
N LEU A 318 -16.29 -38.64 -1.56
CA LEU A 318 -17.10 -39.05 -2.68
C LEU A 318 -16.89 -40.53 -3.03
N ARG A 319 -17.98 -41.24 -3.27
CA ARG A 319 -17.93 -42.64 -3.75
C ARG A 319 -17.23 -42.73 -5.10
N GLN A 320 -16.63 -43.87 -5.36
CA GLN A 320 -15.95 -44.14 -6.62
C GLN A 320 -16.90 -44.22 -7.81
N GLU A 321 -16.35 -44.07 -9.01
CA GLU A 321 -17.10 -44.30 -10.26
C GLU A 321 -17.57 -45.76 -10.33
N GLY A 322 -18.83 -45.96 -10.74
CA GLY A 322 -19.43 -47.27 -10.86
C GLY A 322 -20.16 -47.76 -9.61
N ASP A 323 -20.03 -47.11 -8.45
CA ASP A 323 -20.79 -47.45 -7.24
C ASP A 323 -22.29 -47.21 -7.44
N ILE A 324 -23.15 -48.07 -6.84
CA ILE A 324 -24.59 -47.98 -6.94
C ILE A 324 -25.12 -46.79 -6.12
N VAL A 325 -25.90 -45.94 -6.75
CA VAL A 325 -26.62 -44.85 -6.09
C VAL A 325 -28.01 -45.38 -5.64
N ALA A 326 -28.13 -45.71 -4.36
CA ALA A 326 -29.33 -46.36 -3.81
C ALA A 326 -30.63 -45.61 -4.05
N SER A 327 -30.61 -44.27 -4.10
CA SER A 327 -31.79 -43.42 -4.29
C SER A 327 -32.34 -43.46 -5.73
N THR A 328 -31.53 -43.77 -6.74
CA THR A 328 -31.88 -43.71 -8.15
C THR A 328 -31.69 -45.01 -8.89
N SER A 329 -31.13 -46.04 -8.25
CA SER A 329 -30.68 -47.30 -8.83
C SER A 329 -29.72 -47.14 -10.03
N GLY A 330 -29.12 -45.96 -10.13
CA GLY A 330 -28.10 -45.63 -11.13
C GLY A 330 -26.69 -45.90 -10.62
N VAL A 331 -25.69 -45.52 -11.42
CA VAL A 331 -24.25 -45.64 -11.06
C VAL A 331 -23.64 -44.25 -10.83
N ALA A 332 -22.72 -44.18 -9.88
CA ALA A 332 -21.98 -42.95 -9.56
C ALA A 332 -20.99 -42.61 -10.68
N SER A 333 -20.87 -41.32 -10.97
CA SER A 333 -19.93 -40.79 -11.96
C SER A 333 -18.52 -40.54 -11.41
N GLY A 334 -18.35 -40.68 -10.10
CA GLY A 334 -17.07 -40.60 -9.41
C GLY A 334 -16.51 -39.16 -9.21
N PRO A 335 -15.44 -39.02 -8.41
CA PRO A 335 -14.85 -37.72 -8.03
C PRO A 335 -14.40 -36.87 -9.22
N VAL A 336 -13.83 -37.50 -10.26
CA VAL A 336 -13.28 -36.80 -11.44
C VAL A 336 -14.36 -36.00 -12.18
N SER A 337 -15.57 -36.53 -12.26
CA SER A 337 -16.70 -35.83 -12.88
C SER A 337 -17.07 -34.55 -12.12
N PHE A 338 -17.01 -34.56 -10.80
CA PHE A 338 -17.27 -33.39 -9.98
C PHE A 338 -16.11 -32.38 -10.00
N MET A 339 -14.84 -32.85 -10.13
CA MET A 339 -13.72 -31.95 -10.41
C MET A 339 -13.90 -31.16 -11.71
N ASN A 340 -14.47 -31.78 -12.75
CA ASN A 340 -14.77 -31.09 -14.01
C ASN A 340 -15.82 -29.99 -13.85
N ILE A 341 -16.80 -30.15 -12.97
CA ILE A 341 -17.78 -29.09 -12.64
C ILE A 341 -17.04 -27.89 -12.03
N ILE A 342 -16.20 -28.12 -11.02
CA ILE A 342 -15.45 -27.03 -10.37
C ILE A 342 -14.48 -26.37 -11.35
N ASN A 343 -13.83 -27.13 -12.21
CA ASN A 343 -12.94 -26.58 -13.26
C ASN A 343 -13.73 -25.65 -14.20
N THR A 344 -14.89 -26.08 -14.67
CA THR A 344 -15.75 -25.27 -15.54
C THR A 344 -16.22 -24.00 -14.85
N VAL A 345 -16.67 -24.11 -13.58
CA VAL A 345 -17.06 -22.95 -12.77
C VAL A 345 -15.92 -21.96 -12.63
N THR A 346 -14.70 -22.46 -12.36
CA THR A 346 -13.49 -21.63 -12.22
C THR A 346 -13.22 -20.85 -13.51
N GLU A 347 -13.32 -21.50 -14.67
CA GLU A 347 -13.08 -20.82 -15.95
C GLU A 347 -14.12 -19.75 -16.27
N VAL A 348 -15.39 -20.03 -16.00
CA VAL A 348 -16.49 -19.10 -16.26
C VAL A 348 -16.45 -17.89 -15.32
N VAL A 349 -16.20 -18.10 -14.03
CA VAL A 349 -16.19 -17.03 -13.02
C VAL A 349 -14.92 -16.17 -13.08
N LYS A 350 -13.87 -16.64 -13.72
CA LYS A 350 -12.60 -15.93 -13.95
C LYS A 350 -12.76 -14.51 -14.53
N GLN A 351 -13.84 -14.23 -15.22
CA GLN A 351 -14.10 -12.97 -15.92
C GLN A 351 -14.39 -11.77 -15.01
N GLY A 352 -14.67 -11.97 -13.71
CA GLY A 352 -15.00 -10.89 -12.77
C GLY A 352 -13.87 -10.52 -11.80
N GLY A 353 -12.79 -11.27 -11.74
CA GLY A 353 -11.71 -11.10 -10.78
C GLY A 353 -10.48 -10.40 -11.37
N LYS A 354 -9.77 -9.63 -10.54
CA LYS A 354 -8.45 -9.05 -10.88
C LYS A 354 -7.32 -10.10 -10.98
N ARG A 355 -7.63 -11.39 -10.90
CA ARG A 355 -6.70 -12.51 -11.00
C ARG A 355 -6.99 -13.37 -12.20
#